data_8977189f83c3df78280945c3b2560ea5
#
_entry.id   8977189f83c3df78280945c3b2560ea5
#
_cell.length_a   1.000
_cell.length_b   1.000
_cell.length_c   1.000
_cell.angle_alpha   90.00
_cell.angle_beta   90.00
_cell.angle_gamma   90.00
#
_symmetry.space_group_name_H-M   'P 1'
#
loop_
_entity.id
_entity.type
_entity.pdbx_description
1 polymer ?
#
loop_
_entity_poly.entity_id
_entity_poly.type
_entity_poly.pdbx_seq_one_letter_code
_entity_poly.pdbx_strand_id
1 'polypeptide(L)'
;MKNFIEISDTEEEQVDKIKKWWNSNGKQIIGGAVLGLAGVFGWNSYGDYQDSQALNARTLYLSYASDSNNIGAYDKLIKDHSSDSYADQATFLMAKYLFEAGNYALALDSLKPLISRENVVIASTAILRSASIHLQLGEHNEALEILDVDTGEGFSGLFYNLMGDIYLDLSNKDEAKKYYSLAIANVTANSSLTQLIQIKLDDLN
;
A
#
# COMPACT_ATOMS: atom_id res chain seq x y z
N MET A 1 -18.52 70.25 -27.07
CA MET A 1 -18.92 68.90 -27.48
C MET A 1 -17.88 68.38 -28.45
N LYS A 2 -16.99 67.44 -28.03
CA LYS A 2 -16.05 66.76 -28.95
C LYS A 2 -16.80 65.57 -29.52
N ASN A 3 -17.12 65.61 -30.80
CA ASN A 3 -17.63 64.48 -31.54
C ASN A 3 -16.47 63.50 -31.76
N PHE A 4 -16.48 62.44 -31.01
CA PHE A 4 -15.67 61.23 -31.34
C PHE A 4 -16.42 60.51 -32.48
N ILE A 5 -16.09 60.82 -33.72
CA ILE A 5 -16.39 59.95 -34.84
C ILE A 5 -15.35 58.81 -34.71
N GLU A 6 -15.79 57.66 -34.21
CA GLU A 6 -15.02 56.40 -34.37
C GLU A 6 -15.01 56.11 -35.89
N ILE A 7 -13.89 56.39 -36.52
CA ILE A 7 -13.65 55.94 -37.88
C ILE A 7 -13.52 54.40 -37.73
N SER A 8 -14.59 53.69 -38.11
CA SER A 8 -14.50 52.23 -38.20
C SER A 8 -13.46 51.92 -39.27
N ASP A 9 -12.40 51.15 -38.87
CA ASP A 9 -11.38 50.67 -39.79
C ASP A 9 -12.07 50.01 -41.00
N THR A 10 -11.59 50.30 -42.20
CA THR A 10 -12.07 49.58 -43.39
C THR A 10 -11.68 48.11 -43.28
N GLU A 11 -12.45 47.21 -43.94
CA GLU A 11 -12.18 45.77 -43.91
C GLU A 11 -10.73 45.45 -44.28
N GLU A 12 -10.13 46.20 -45.23
CA GLU A 12 -8.74 46.06 -45.64
C GLU A 12 -7.76 46.44 -44.51
N GLU A 13 -8.03 47.52 -43.75
CA GLU A 13 -7.18 47.92 -42.61
C GLU A 13 -7.25 46.94 -41.45
N GLN A 14 -8.42 46.35 -41.21
CA GLN A 14 -8.58 45.29 -40.19
C GLN A 14 -7.78 44.03 -40.57
N VAL A 15 -7.84 43.62 -41.82
CA VAL A 15 -7.07 42.46 -42.32
C VAL A 15 -5.56 42.72 -42.23
N ASP A 16 -5.10 43.92 -42.55
CA ASP A 16 -3.68 44.25 -42.45
C ASP A 16 -3.18 44.33 -40.99
N LYS A 17 -4.01 44.79 -40.07
CA LYS A 17 -3.73 44.74 -38.62
C LYS A 17 -3.59 43.29 -38.13
N ILE A 18 -4.49 42.39 -38.54
CA ILE A 18 -4.46 40.99 -38.19
C ILE A 18 -3.19 40.30 -38.78
N LYS A 19 -2.86 40.57 -40.04
CA LYS A 19 -1.64 40.02 -40.67
C LYS A 19 -0.38 40.48 -39.94
N LYS A 20 -0.26 41.80 -39.62
CA LYS A 20 0.90 42.34 -38.88
C LYS A 20 1.00 41.69 -37.48
N TRP A 21 -0.11 41.57 -36.77
CA TRP A 21 -0.14 40.92 -35.46
C TRP A 21 0.26 39.44 -35.53
N TRP A 22 -0.26 38.71 -36.54
CA TRP A 22 0.09 37.32 -36.76
C TRP A 22 1.59 37.12 -37.11
N ASN A 23 2.12 37.98 -37.96
CA ASN A 23 3.55 37.94 -38.29
C ASN A 23 4.44 38.20 -37.06
N SER A 24 3.98 39.01 -36.13
CA SER A 24 4.71 39.32 -34.89
C SER A 24 4.58 38.22 -33.84
N ASN A 25 3.38 37.63 -33.66
CA ASN A 25 3.05 36.76 -32.52
C ASN A 25 2.81 35.29 -32.94
N GLY A 26 2.59 35.02 -34.24
CA GLY A 26 2.16 33.71 -34.72
C GLY A 26 3.14 32.56 -34.35
N LYS A 27 4.45 32.82 -34.38
CA LYS A 27 5.45 31.83 -33.97
C LYS A 27 5.32 31.45 -32.50
N GLN A 28 5.03 32.40 -31.65
CA GLN A 28 4.85 32.18 -30.21
C GLN A 28 3.56 31.40 -29.91
N ILE A 29 2.47 31.74 -30.64
CA ILE A 29 1.18 31.06 -30.53
C ILE A 29 1.29 29.61 -31.00
N ILE A 30 1.91 29.39 -32.16
CA ILE A 30 2.15 28.04 -32.69
C ILE A 30 3.04 27.24 -31.71
N GLY A 31 4.13 27.85 -31.22
CA GLY A 31 4.99 27.23 -30.21
C GLY A 31 4.23 26.85 -28.94
N GLY A 32 3.40 27.74 -28.42
CA GLY A 32 2.55 27.47 -27.28
C GLY A 32 1.52 26.36 -27.52
N ALA A 33 0.89 26.36 -28.70
CA ALA A 33 -0.05 25.32 -29.09
C ALA A 33 0.62 23.93 -29.21
N VAL A 34 1.80 23.86 -29.82
CA VAL A 34 2.59 22.62 -29.92
C VAL A 34 3.00 22.10 -28.56
N LEU A 35 3.49 22.98 -27.66
CA LEU A 35 3.85 22.59 -26.30
C LEU A 35 2.63 22.13 -25.50
N GLY A 36 1.49 22.81 -25.64
CA GLY A 36 0.24 22.40 -24.99
C GLY A 36 -0.22 21.01 -25.43
N LEU A 37 -0.22 20.76 -26.75
CA LEU A 37 -0.56 19.45 -27.29
C LEU A 37 0.44 18.37 -26.85
N ALA A 38 1.74 18.64 -26.91
CA ALA A 38 2.76 17.71 -26.44
C ALA A 38 2.60 17.37 -24.96
N GLY A 39 2.22 18.37 -24.13
CA GLY A 39 1.92 18.15 -22.71
C GLY A 39 0.71 17.24 -22.50
N VAL A 40 -0.38 17.43 -23.24
CA VAL A 40 -1.58 16.58 -23.15
C VAL A 40 -1.29 15.16 -23.62
N PHE A 41 -0.62 15.01 -24.76
CA PHE A 41 -0.25 13.68 -25.28
C PHE A 41 0.72 12.96 -24.35
N GLY A 42 1.72 13.67 -23.81
CA GLY A 42 2.68 13.11 -22.85
C GLY A 42 1.97 12.64 -21.56
N TRP A 43 1.05 13.43 -21.05
CA TRP A 43 0.26 13.08 -19.86
C TRP A 43 -0.62 11.85 -20.09
N ASN A 44 -1.34 11.79 -21.20
CA ASN A 44 -2.18 10.64 -21.53
C ASN A 44 -1.32 9.37 -21.74
N SER A 45 -0.21 9.46 -22.48
CA SER A 45 0.68 8.32 -22.68
C SER A 45 1.31 7.82 -21.38
N TYR A 46 1.61 8.72 -20.46
CA TYR A 46 2.09 8.35 -19.12
C TYR A 46 0.99 7.64 -18.30
N GLY A 47 -0.24 8.12 -18.36
CA GLY A 47 -1.39 7.45 -17.76
C GLY A 47 -1.60 6.02 -18.30
N ASP A 48 -1.64 5.88 -19.63
CA ASP A 48 -1.79 4.56 -20.29
C ASP A 48 -0.65 3.60 -19.90
N TYR A 49 0.58 4.11 -19.77
CA TYR A 49 1.71 3.33 -19.31
C TYR A 49 1.53 2.85 -17.85
N GLN A 50 1.11 3.73 -16.94
CA GLN A 50 0.85 3.38 -15.53
C GLN A 50 -0.26 2.33 -15.42
N ASP A 51 -1.37 2.52 -16.16
CA ASP A 51 -2.47 1.57 -16.18
C ASP A 51 -2.03 0.19 -16.69
N SER A 52 -1.21 0.16 -17.74
CA SER A 52 -0.67 -1.10 -18.28
C SER A 52 0.25 -1.81 -17.27
N GLN A 53 1.06 -1.08 -16.51
CA GLN A 53 1.89 -1.64 -15.44
C GLN A 53 1.04 -2.23 -14.32
N ALA A 54 0.02 -1.50 -13.86
CA ALA A 54 -0.90 -1.99 -12.83
C ALA A 54 -1.68 -3.24 -13.27
N LEU A 55 -2.15 -3.28 -14.52
CA LEU A 55 -2.81 -4.46 -15.09
C LEU A 55 -1.88 -5.66 -15.19
N ASN A 56 -0.61 -5.43 -15.55
CA ASN A 56 0.40 -6.49 -15.60
C ASN A 56 0.70 -7.04 -14.20
N ALA A 57 0.92 -6.17 -13.21
CA ALA A 57 1.13 -6.56 -11.82
C ALA A 57 -0.06 -7.39 -11.29
N ARG A 58 -1.30 -6.92 -11.53
CA ARG A 58 -2.51 -7.66 -11.18
C ARG A 58 -2.57 -9.03 -11.84
N THR A 59 -2.25 -9.12 -13.12
CA THR A 59 -2.29 -10.40 -13.87
C THR A 59 -1.30 -11.41 -13.30
N LEU A 60 -0.07 -10.96 -13.00
CA LEU A 60 0.95 -11.79 -12.36
C LEU A 60 0.50 -12.26 -10.96
N TYR A 61 -0.05 -11.34 -10.16
CA TYR A 61 -0.62 -11.67 -8.85
C TYR A 61 -1.71 -12.73 -8.94
N LEU A 62 -2.70 -12.53 -9.82
CA LEU A 62 -3.81 -13.49 -9.99
C LEU A 62 -3.32 -14.85 -10.50
N SER A 63 -2.33 -14.86 -11.38
CA SER A 63 -1.70 -16.10 -11.87
C SER A 63 -1.02 -16.87 -10.73
N TYR A 64 -0.29 -16.18 -9.85
CA TYR A 64 0.32 -16.78 -8.66
C TYR A 64 -0.73 -17.18 -7.61
N ALA A 65 -1.72 -16.34 -7.35
CA ALA A 65 -2.76 -16.60 -6.36
C ALA A 65 -3.66 -17.78 -6.73
N SER A 66 -3.85 -18.06 -8.03
CA SER A 66 -4.61 -19.21 -8.51
C SER A 66 -3.81 -20.51 -8.49
N ASP A 67 -2.49 -20.43 -8.60
CA ASP A 67 -1.56 -21.57 -8.53
C ASP A 67 -0.26 -21.14 -7.86
N SER A 68 -0.13 -21.47 -6.57
CA SER A 68 1.07 -21.13 -5.77
C SER A 68 2.35 -21.82 -6.27
N ASN A 69 2.26 -22.83 -7.15
CA ASN A 69 3.43 -23.43 -7.78
C ASN A 69 3.95 -22.57 -8.96
N ASN A 70 3.20 -21.59 -9.40
CA ASN A 70 3.64 -20.66 -10.44
C ASN A 70 4.62 -19.61 -9.88
N ILE A 71 5.75 -20.09 -9.38
CA ILE A 71 6.82 -19.25 -8.81
C ILE A 71 7.34 -18.24 -9.84
N GLY A 72 7.34 -18.56 -11.14
CA GLY A 72 7.76 -17.63 -12.18
C GLY A 72 6.89 -16.36 -12.26
N ALA A 73 5.58 -16.45 -11.96
CA ALA A 73 4.71 -15.28 -11.87
C ALA A 73 5.04 -14.43 -10.63
N TYR A 74 5.31 -15.08 -9.49
CA TYR A 74 5.76 -14.40 -8.27
C TYR A 74 7.09 -13.67 -8.49
N ASP A 75 8.12 -14.37 -8.98
CA ASP A 75 9.45 -13.79 -9.20
C ASP A 75 9.40 -12.59 -10.13
N LYS A 76 8.63 -12.69 -11.23
CA LYS A 76 8.44 -11.59 -12.16
C LYS A 76 7.73 -10.40 -11.51
N LEU A 77 6.69 -10.66 -10.70
CA LEU A 77 5.97 -9.62 -9.97
C LEU A 77 6.88 -8.87 -9.00
N ILE A 78 7.66 -9.60 -8.20
CA ILE A 78 8.60 -8.98 -7.24
C ILE A 78 9.73 -8.23 -7.95
N LYS A 79 10.23 -8.75 -9.08
CA LYS A 79 11.30 -8.12 -9.85
C LYS A 79 10.85 -6.82 -10.54
N ASP A 80 9.72 -6.88 -11.24
CA ASP A 80 9.30 -5.82 -12.16
C ASP A 80 8.35 -4.80 -11.49
N HIS A 81 7.69 -5.18 -10.38
CA HIS A 81 6.64 -4.42 -9.71
C HIS A 81 6.80 -4.40 -8.18
N SER A 82 8.03 -4.38 -7.66
CA SER A 82 8.35 -4.51 -6.23
C SER A 82 7.68 -3.49 -5.30
N SER A 83 7.31 -2.32 -5.84
CA SER A 83 6.61 -1.25 -5.09
C SER A 83 5.09 -1.29 -5.22
N ASP A 84 4.55 -2.23 -6.00
CA ASP A 84 3.12 -2.37 -6.22
C ASP A 84 2.47 -3.14 -5.06
N SER A 85 1.24 -2.77 -4.71
CA SER A 85 0.47 -3.46 -3.67
C SER A 85 0.19 -4.93 -3.99
N TYR A 86 0.17 -5.31 -5.27
CA TYR A 86 0.06 -6.71 -5.68
C TYR A 86 1.30 -7.52 -5.35
N ALA A 87 2.49 -6.90 -5.38
CA ALA A 87 3.73 -7.55 -4.94
C ALA A 87 3.69 -7.83 -3.42
N ASP A 88 3.22 -6.85 -2.62
CA ASP A 88 3.06 -7.05 -1.17
C ASP A 88 2.06 -8.17 -0.87
N GLN A 89 0.92 -8.22 -1.57
CA GLN A 89 -0.07 -9.29 -1.40
C GLN A 89 0.47 -10.66 -1.82
N ALA A 90 1.21 -10.74 -2.94
CA ALA A 90 1.85 -11.98 -3.37
C ALA A 90 2.88 -12.46 -2.35
N THR A 91 3.64 -11.54 -1.75
CA THR A 91 4.61 -11.87 -0.68
C THR A 91 3.91 -12.42 0.57
N PHE A 92 2.77 -11.86 0.95
CA PHE A 92 1.97 -12.43 2.03
C PHE A 92 1.44 -13.84 1.71
N LEU A 93 1.07 -14.11 0.47
CA LEU A 93 0.67 -15.46 0.04
C LEU A 93 1.85 -16.43 0.06
N MET A 94 3.03 -16.00 -0.41
CA MET A 94 4.26 -16.79 -0.35
C MET A 94 4.61 -17.14 1.10
N ALA A 95 4.60 -16.14 2.00
CA ALA A 95 4.87 -16.38 3.43
C ALA A 95 3.89 -17.38 4.04
N LYS A 96 2.59 -17.28 3.71
CA LYS A 96 1.58 -18.23 4.14
C LYS A 96 1.87 -19.64 3.61
N TYR A 97 2.15 -19.79 2.33
CA TYR A 97 2.49 -21.08 1.72
C TYR A 97 3.72 -21.73 2.40
N LEU A 98 4.77 -20.94 2.61
CA LEU A 98 5.98 -21.40 3.28
C LEU A 98 5.71 -21.82 4.73
N PHE A 99 4.88 -21.07 5.45
CA PHE A 99 4.46 -21.39 6.81
C PHE A 99 3.69 -22.71 6.86
N GLU A 100 2.70 -22.89 5.97
CA GLU A 100 1.89 -24.12 5.87
C GLU A 100 2.73 -25.35 5.48
N ALA A 101 3.80 -25.13 4.72
CA ALA A 101 4.79 -26.17 4.37
C ALA A 101 5.81 -26.43 5.49
N GLY A 102 5.75 -25.73 6.63
CA GLY A 102 6.71 -25.86 7.73
C GLY A 102 8.05 -25.16 7.50
N ASN A 103 8.18 -24.39 6.42
CA ASN A 103 9.41 -23.67 6.08
C ASN A 103 9.44 -22.28 6.77
N TYR A 104 9.40 -22.26 8.10
CA TYR A 104 9.25 -21.05 8.90
C TYR A 104 10.33 -20.01 8.66
N ALA A 105 11.60 -20.44 8.54
CA ALA A 105 12.72 -19.55 8.27
C ALA A 105 12.55 -18.78 6.95
N LEU A 106 12.12 -19.46 5.88
CA LEU A 106 11.85 -18.84 4.58
C LEU A 106 10.62 -17.93 4.63
N ALA A 107 9.59 -18.32 5.41
CA ALA A 107 8.42 -17.47 5.62
C ALA A 107 8.80 -16.16 6.30
N LEU A 108 9.60 -16.19 7.36
CA LEU A 108 10.13 -15.00 8.03
C LEU A 108 10.97 -14.15 7.07
N ASP A 109 11.87 -14.77 6.30
CA ASP A 109 12.72 -14.06 5.35
C ASP A 109 11.90 -13.33 4.27
N SER A 110 10.85 -13.97 3.77
CA SER A 110 9.95 -13.36 2.80
C SER A 110 9.18 -12.15 3.35
N LEU A 111 8.87 -12.10 4.66
CA LEU A 111 8.16 -11.00 5.30
C LEU A 111 9.04 -9.78 5.61
N LYS A 112 10.36 -9.94 5.76
CA LYS A 112 11.29 -8.86 6.13
C LYS A 112 11.14 -7.57 5.30
N PRO A 113 11.06 -7.61 3.96
CA PRO A 113 10.90 -6.39 3.17
C PRO A 113 9.60 -5.65 3.45
N LEU A 114 8.55 -6.36 3.90
CA LEU A 114 7.24 -5.77 4.19
C LEU A 114 7.20 -5.04 5.53
N ILE A 115 8.01 -5.46 6.51
CA ILE A 115 8.10 -4.82 7.83
C ILE A 115 8.56 -3.36 7.71
N SER A 116 9.40 -3.04 6.71
CA SER A 116 9.94 -1.70 6.48
C SER A 116 9.10 -0.86 5.49
N ARG A 117 7.91 -1.30 5.14
CA ARG A 117 7.03 -0.53 4.23
C ARG A 117 6.50 0.72 4.94
N GLU A 118 6.42 1.83 4.21
CA GLU A 118 5.78 3.07 4.69
C GLU A 118 4.28 2.89 4.98
N ASN A 119 3.64 1.96 4.27
CA ASN A 119 2.24 1.63 4.51
C ASN A 119 2.10 0.87 5.83
N VAL A 120 1.58 1.55 6.85
CA VAL A 120 1.38 1.01 8.20
C VAL A 120 0.59 -0.30 8.22
N VAL A 121 -0.41 -0.46 7.33
CA VAL A 121 -1.22 -1.69 7.26
C VAL A 121 -0.36 -2.87 6.80
N ILE A 122 0.48 -2.66 5.79
CA ILE A 122 1.40 -3.69 5.28
C ILE A 122 2.45 -4.04 6.35
N ALA A 123 3.12 -3.01 6.90
CA ALA A 123 4.15 -3.21 7.92
C ALA A 123 3.60 -3.94 9.16
N SER A 124 2.50 -3.46 9.74
CA SER A 124 1.88 -4.06 10.93
C SER A 124 1.40 -5.49 10.68
N THR A 125 0.85 -5.77 9.48
CA THR A 125 0.45 -7.13 9.10
C THR A 125 1.66 -8.06 8.99
N ALA A 126 2.77 -7.58 8.42
CA ALA A 126 4.01 -8.36 8.32
C ALA A 126 4.61 -8.63 9.70
N ILE A 127 4.63 -7.65 10.60
CA ILE A 127 5.07 -7.79 11.99
C ILE A 127 4.24 -8.84 12.72
N LEU A 128 2.89 -8.73 12.68
CA LEU A 128 2.00 -9.69 13.33
C LEU A 128 2.23 -11.13 12.83
N ARG A 129 2.39 -11.30 11.51
CA ARG A 129 2.66 -12.63 10.95
C ARG A 129 4.03 -13.15 11.36
N SER A 130 5.06 -12.31 11.36
CA SER A 130 6.40 -12.69 11.81
C SER A 130 6.42 -13.08 13.29
N ALA A 131 5.77 -12.28 14.15
CA ALA A 131 5.63 -12.59 15.56
C ALA A 131 4.87 -13.92 15.80
N SER A 132 3.82 -14.18 15.01
CA SER A 132 3.08 -15.46 15.08
C SER A 132 3.95 -16.65 14.66
N ILE A 133 4.86 -16.47 13.69
CA ILE A 133 5.81 -17.49 13.27
C ILE A 133 6.84 -17.75 14.38
N HIS A 134 7.39 -16.69 15.02
CA HIS A 134 8.30 -16.84 16.15
C HIS A 134 7.61 -17.53 17.34
N LEU A 135 6.34 -17.19 17.64
CA LEU A 135 5.57 -17.91 18.65
C LEU A 135 5.43 -19.39 18.31
N GLN A 136 5.13 -19.74 17.06
CA GLN A 136 5.04 -21.14 16.61
C GLN A 136 6.36 -21.92 16.76
N LEU A 137 7.49 -21.22 16.67
CA LEU A 137 8.84 -21.78 16.89
C LEU A 137 9.23 -21.84 18.38
N GLY A 138 8.43 -21.28 19.28
CA GLY A 138 8.78 -21.13 20.70
C GLY A 138 9.81 -20.03 20.97
N GLU A 139 10.07 -19.16 20.01
CA GLU A 139 11.01 -18.04 20.06
C GLU A 139 10.28 -16.81 20.65
N HIS A 140 9.89 -16.92 21.94
CA HIS A 140 9.03 -15.93 22.59
C HIS A 140 9.65 -14.53 22.71
N ASN A 141 10.96 -14.47 22.93
CA ASN A 141 11.66 -13.19 23.05
C ASN A 141 11.66 -12.44 21.72
N GLU A 142 11.95 -13.12 20.62
CA GLU A 142 11.94 -12.60 19.28
C GLU A 142 10.52 -12.15 18.87
N ALA A 143 9.51 -12.92 19.27
CA ALA A 143 8.11 -12.59 19.03
C ALA A 143 7.70 -11.31 19.79
N LEU A 144 8.12 -11.13 21.04
CA LEU A 144 7.84 -9.93 21.81
C LEU A 144 8.64 -8.73 21.30
N GLU A 145 9.90 -8.92 20.94
CA GLU A 145 10.77 -7.84 20.42
C GLU A 145 10.20 -7.24 19.12
N ILE A 146 9.77 -8.07 18.19
CA ILE A 146 9.21 -7.58 16.92
C ILE A 146 7.86 -6.87 17.10
N LEU A 147 7.11 -7.17 18.20
CA LEU A 147 5.85 -6.52 18.56
C LEU A 147 6.04 -5.20 19.32
N ASP A 148 7.25 -4.91 19.82
CA ASP A 148 7.56 -3.68 20.57
C ASP A 148 7.80 -2.50 19.63
N VAL A 149 6.78 -2.13 18.86
CA VAL A 149 6.80 -1.01 17.92
C VAL A 149 5.52 -0.19 18.04
N ASP A 150 5.60 1.08 17.69
CA ASP A 150 4.42 1.94 17.58
C ASP A 150 3.66 1.58 16.29
N THR A 151 2.47 1.01 16.45
CA THR A 151 1.65 0.49 15.34
C THR A 151 0.54 1.43 14.91
N GLY A 152 0.38 2.58 15.59
CA GLY A 152 -0.81 3.41 15.46
C GLY A 152 -2.09 2.75 16.01
N GLU A 153 -3.17 3.52 16.11
CA GLU A 153 -4.40 3.11 16.83
C GLU A 153 -5.10 1.86 16.26
N GLY A 154 -4.96 1.59 14.96
CA GLY A 154 -5.74 0.52 14.30
C GLY A 154 -5.24 -0.91 14.55
N PHE A 155 -3.99 -1.10 14.98
CA PHE A 155 -3.38 -2.42 15.15
C PHE A 155 -3.08 -2.78 16.60
N SER A 156 -3.08 -1.82 17.51
CA SER A 156 -2.70 -2.02 18.92
C SER A 156 -3.43 -3.19 19.57
N GLY A 157 -4.73 -3.32 19.34
CA GLY A 157 -5.51 -4.42 19.89
C GLY A 157 -5.09 -5.80 19.40
N LEU A 158 -4.68 -5.93 18.13
CA LEU A 158 -4.16 -7.17 17.57
C LEU A 158 -2.79 -7.52 18.15
N PHE A 159 -1.92 -6.53 18.30
CA PHE A 159 -0.59 -6.69 18.90
C PHE A 159 -0.71 -7.14 20.36
N TYR A 160 -1.54 -6.46 21.16
CA TYR A 160 -1.77 -6.86 22.54
C TYR A 160 -2.39 -8.25 22.66
N ASN A 161 -3.32 -8.63 21.77
CA ASN A 161 -3.83 -10.00 21.75
C ASN A 161 -2.73 -11.03 21.52
N LEU A 162 -1.83 -10.80 20.55
CA LEU A 162 -0.73 -11.70 20.28
C LEU A 162 0.30 -11.72 21.42
N MET A 163 0.61 -10.58 22.05
CA MET A 163 1.41 -10.54 23.26
C MET A 163 0.79 -11.36 24.39
N GLY A 164 -0.54 -11.28 24.55
CA GLY A 164 -1.27 -12.14 25.48
C GLY A 164 -1.10 -13.62 25.19
N ASP A 165 -1.18 -14.02 23.91
CA ASP A 165 -0.95 -15.41 23.49
C ASP A 165 0.49 -15.88 23.80
N ILE A 166 1.50 -15.03 23.56
CA ILE A 166 2.90 -15.31 23.86
C ILE A 166 3.11 -15.51 25.38
N TYR A 167 2.55 -14.62 26.22
CA TYR A 167 2.68 -14.76 27.67
C TYR A 167 1.90 -15.97 28.21
N LEU A 168 0.80 -16.33 27.56
CA LEU A 168 0.08 -17.56 27.91
C LEU A 168 0.92 -18.80 27.62
N ASP A 169 1.58 -18.84 26.45
CA ASP A 169 2.48 -19.95 26.09
C ASP A 169 3.68 -20.05 27.05
N LEU A 170 4.19 -18.89 27.52
CA LEU A 170 5.20 -18.81 28.60
C LEU A 170 4.64 -19.21 29.98
N SER A 171 3.35 -19.62 30.08
CA SER A 171 2.66 -19.90 31.33
C SER A 171 2.60 -18.72 32.32
N ASN A 172 2.82 -17.48 31.85
CA ASN A 172 2.69 -16.25 32.62
C ASN A 172 1.27 -15.69 32.54
N LYS A 173 0.37 -16.27 33.32
CA LYS A 173 -1.05 -15.94 33.31
C LYS A 173 -1.34 -14.47 33.66
N ASP A 174 -0.56 -13.86 34.55
CA ASP A 174 -0.78 -12.49 34.99
C ASP A 174 -0.50 -11.49 33.85
N GLU A 175 0.63 -11.63 33.16
CA GLU A 175 0.91 -10.80 31.98
C GLU A 175 -0.08 -11.12 30.83
N ALA A 176 -0.44 -12.39 30.60
CA ALA A 176 -1.44 -12.72 29.60
C ALA A 176 -2.79 -12.02 29.84
N LYS A 177 -3.30 -12.02 31.10
CA LYS A 177 -4.53 -11.29 31.49
C LYS A 177 -4.42 -9.80 31.22
N LYS A 178 -3.28 -9.19 31.58
CA LYS A 178 -3.01 -7.79 31.36
C LYS A 178 -3.07 -7.44 29.88
N TYR A 179 -2.38 -8.19 29.02
CA TYR A 179 -2.35 -7.91 27.59
C TYR A 179 -3.68 -8.19 26.88
N TYR A 180 -4.42 -9.23 27.25
CA TYR A 180 -5.78 -9.42 26.75
C TYR A 180 -6.73 -8.29 27.15
N SER A 181 -6.60 -7.77 28.38
CA SER A 181 -7.39 -6.61 28.81
C SER A 181 -7.05 -5.35 28.00
N LEU A 182 -5.77 -5.11 27.71
CA LEU A 182 -5.32 -4.04 26.81
C LEU A 182 -5.85 -4.25 25.38
N ALA A 183 -5.85 -5.49 24.90
CA ALA A 183 -6.39 -5.82 23.58
C ALA A 183 -7.87 -5.46 23.48
N ILE A 184 -8.70 -5.86 24.46
CA ILE A 184 -10.14 -5.52 24.50
C ILE A 184 -10.36 -4.00 24.49
N ALA A 185 -9.53 -3.25 25.21
CA ALA A 185 -9.64 -1.79 25.27
C ALA A 185 -9.27 -1.10 23.93
N ASN A 186 -8.54 -1.79 23.06
CA ASN A 186 -8.01 -1.24 21.79
C ASN A 186 -8.62 -1.89 20.53
N VAL A 187 -9.65 -2.72 20.65
CA VAL A 187 -10.40 -3.26 19.51
C VAL A 187 -11.80 -2.64 19.46
N THR A 188 -12.43 -2.71 18.29
CA THR A 188 -13.82 -2.25 18.13
C THR A 188 -14.75 -3.06 19.04
N ALA A 189 -15.52 -2.39 19.86
CA ALA A 189 -16.48 -3.02 20.76
C ALA A 189 -17.46 -3.92 20.00
N ASN A 190 -17.81 -5.06 20.63
CA ASN A 190 -18.73 -6.06 20.06
C ASN A 190 -18.28 -6.70 18.73
N SER A 191 -17.00 -6.60 18.37
CA SER A 191 -16.45 -7.36 17.25
C SER A 191 -16.29 -8.84 17.61
N SER A 192 -16.20 -9.70 16.59
CA SER A 192 -15.87 -11.12 16.79
C SER A 192 -14.51 -11.31 17.48
N LEU A 193 -13.57 -10.41 17.22
CA LEU A 193 -12.26 -10.41 17.88
C LEU A 193 -12.40 -10.10 19.38
N THR A 194 -13.21 -9.11 19.77
CA THR A 194 -13.47 -8.79 21.18
C THR A 194 -14.04 -10.01 21.91
N GLN A 195 -15.00 -10.72 21.30
CA GLN A 195 -15.58 -11.93 21.89
C GLN A 195 -14.54 -13.05 22.06
N LEU A 196 -13.66 -13.24 21.06
CA LEU A 196 -12.60 -14.23 21.14
C LEU A 196 -11.61 -13.91 22.26
N ILE A 197 -11.17 -12.66 22.39
CA ILE A 197 -10.24 -12.24 23.43
C ILE A 197 -10.91 -12.36 24.81
N GLN A 198 -12.21 -12.06 24.93
CA GLN A 198 -12.94 -12.23 26.18
C GLN A 198 -12.97 -13.69 26.63
N ILE A 199 -13.20 -14.65 25.70
CA ILE A 199 -13.14 -16.09 26.02
C ILE A 199 -11.75 -16.46 26.53
N LYS A 200 -10.67 -16.02 25.85
CA LYS A 200 -9.29 -16.28 26.33
C LYS A 200 -9.05 -15.72 27.74
N LEU A 201 -9.56 -14.53 28.01
CA LEU A 201 -9.44 -13.88 29.34
C LEU A 201 -10.22 -14.63 30.42
N ASP A 202 -11.44 -15.09 30.12
CA ASP A 202 -12.28 -15.83 31.03
C ASP A 202 -11.68 -17.22 31.38
N ASP A 203 -11.01 -17.86 30.43
CA ASP A 203 -10.32 -19.15 30.62
C ASP A 203 -9.10 -19.05 31.56
N LEU A 204 -8.64 -17.83 31.85
CA LEU A 204 -7.52 -17.59 32.77
C LEU A 204 -7.98 -17.31 34.23
N ASN A 205 -9.27 -17.16 34.46
CA ASN A 205 -9.85 -16.92 35.79
C ASN A 205 -10.24 -18.22 36.44
#